data_ad5cb7cb42a8802b7964533902702464
#
_entry.id   ad5cb7cb42a8802b7964533902702464
#
_cell.length_a   1.000
_cell.length_b   1.000
_cell.length_c   1.000
_cell.angle_alpha   90.00
_cell.angle_beta   90.00
_cell.angle_gamma   90.00
#
_symmetry.space_group_name_H-M   'P 1'
#
loop_
_entity.id
_entity.type
_entity.pdbx_description
1 polymer ?
#
loop_
_entity_poly.entity_id
_entity_poly.type
_entity_poly.pdbx_seq_one_letter_code
_entity_poly.pdbx_strand_id
1 'polypeptide(L)'
;RHGSAGPRPEGTVLTVSFDLDGQRFVALNGGPEFSFTEAVSFMVECADQPEVDHYWNALSDGGEPGPCGWLKDRYGLSWQIVPRALHELLGDPDREKAQRVMGAMLQMGKIEIAELERAAEAP
;
A
#
# COMPACT_ATOMS: atom_id res chain seq x y z
N ARG A 1 -26.31 -6.51 6.68
CA ARG A 1 -26.71 -7.30 5.50
C ARG A 1 -27.66 -6.49 4.63
N HIS A 2 -27.71 -6.83 3.36
CA HIS A 2 -28.65 -6.21 2.44
C HIS A 2 -30.08 -6.63 2.75
N GLY A 3 -30.99 -5.65 2.67
CA GLY A 3 -32.44 -5.93 2.76
C GLY A 3 -33.03 -6.13 1.37
N SER A 4 -34.36 -6.28 1.30
CA SER A 4 -35.07 -6.55 0.06
C SER A 4 -35.02 -5.40 -0.97
N ALA A 5 -34.79 -4.17 -0.51
CA ALA A 5 -34.74 -2.98 -1.37
C ALA A 5 -33.33 -2.67 -1.88
N GLY A 6 -32.31 -3.41 -1.45
CA GLY A 6 -30.93 -3.14 -1.84
C GLY A 6 -30.56 -3.73 -3.18
N PRO A 7 -29.38 -3.34 -3.73
CA PRO A 7 -28.95 -3.79 -5.05
C PRO A 7 -28.45 -5.23 -5.09
N ARG A 8 -28.24 -5.86 -3.93
CA ARG A 8 -27.77 -7.25 -3.81
C ARG A 8 -28.88 -8.11 -3.24
N PRO A 9 -28.79 -9.45 -3.40
CA PRO A 9 -29.80 -10.34 -2.81
C PRO A 9 -29.96 -10.11 -1.31
N GLU A 10 -31.20 -10.21 -0.85
CA GLU A 10 -31.51 -10.10 0.56
C GLU A 10 -30.70 -11.10 1.39
N GLY A 11 -30.20 -10.66 2.53
CA GLY A 11 -29.41 -11.49 3.43
C GLY A 11 -27.92 -11.49 3.17
N THR A 12 -27.44 -10.90 2.05
CA THR A 12 -26.00 -10.74 1.84
C THR A 12 -25.46 -9.63 2.73
N VAL A 13 -24.13 -9.64 2.95
CA VAL A 13 -23.48 -8.64 3.82
C VAL A 13 -23.61 -7.26 3.17
N LEU A 14 -24.11 -6.29 3.93
CA LEU A 14 -24.23 -4.90 3.48
C LEU A 14 -23.02 -4.07 3.89
N THR A 15 -22.60 -4.17 5.15
CA THR A 15 -21.46 -3.43 5.66
C THR A 15 -20.57 -4.33 6.51
N VAL A 16 -19.28 -3.99 6.53
CA VAL A 16 -18.31 -4.58 7.46
C VAL A 16 -17.57 -3.43 8.11
N SER A 17 -17.62 -3.37 9.43
CA SER A 17 -16.84 -2.39 10.19
C SER A 17 -15.55 -3.06 10.67
N PHE A 18 -14.45 -2.33 10.60
CA PHE A 18 -13.16 -2.83 11.03
C PHE A 18 -12.28 -1.67 11.47
N ASP A 19 -11.22 -1.97 12.21
CA ASP A 19 -10.28 -0.96 12.68
C ASP A 19 -8.91 -1.22 12.06
N LEU A 20 -8.24 -0.14 11.63
CA LEU A 20 -6.85 -0.16 11.19
C LEU A 20 -6.11 0.88 12.00
N ASP A 21 -5.13 0.43 12.76
CA ASP A 21 -4.28 1.30 13.58
C ASP A 21 -5.11 2.27 14.44
N GLY A 22 -6.16 1.75 15.08
CA GLY A 22 -7.05 2.53 15.96
C GLY A 22 -8.11 3.36 15.23
N GLN A 23 -8.10 3.39 13.91
CA GLN A 23 -9.06 4.13 13.10
C GLN A 23 -10.18 3.19 12.63
N ARG A 24 -11.43 3.59 12.84
CA ARG A 24 -12.60 2.84 12.39
C ARG A 24 -12.85 3.08 10.90
N PHE A 25 -13.04 1.99 10.18
CA PHE A 25 -13.44 1.99 8.77
C PHE A 25 -14.71 1.18 8.57
N VAL A 26 -15.47 1.53 7.56
CA VAL A 26 -16.68 0.80 7.18
C VAL A 26 -16.58 0.49 5.68
N ALA A 27 -16.65 -0.78 5.35
CA ALA A 27 -16.77 -1.20 3.96
C ALA A 27 -18.24 -1.40 3.62
N LEU A 28 -18.71 -0.70 2.58
CA LEU A 28 -20.07 -0.81 2.09
C LEU A 28 -20.09 -1.69 0.84
N ASN A 29 -20.93 -2.72 0.87
CA ASN A 29 -21.17 -3.57 -0.30
C ASN A 29 -22.29 -2.96 -1.15
N GLY A 30 -21.94 -1.90 -1.89
CA GLY A 30 -22.90 -1.08 -2.62
C GLY A 30 -23.15 -1.50 -4.07
N GLY A 31 -22.50 -2.58 -4.55
CA GLY A 31 -22.64 -3.03 -5.91
C GLY A 31 -21.48 -2.59 -6.81
N PRO A 32 -21.53 -2.92 -8.11
CA PRO A 32 -20.39 -2.75 -9.01
C PRO A 32 -20.29 -1.39 -9.71
N GLU A 33 -21.11 -0.40 -9.33
CA GLU A 33 -21.15 0.89 -10.04
C GLU A 33 -19.87 1.68 -9.96
N PHE A 34 -19.14 1.58 -8.84
CA PHE A 34 -17.89 2.30 -8.63
C PHE A 34 -16.76 1.34 -8.36
N SER A 35 -15.59 1.68 -8.85
CA SER A 35 -14.37 0.91 -8.63
C SER A 35 -13.32 1.79 -7.97
N PHE A 36 -12.41 1.18 -7.22
CA PHE A 36 -11.26 1.89 -6.69
C PHE A 36 -10.32 2.32 -7.82
N THR A 37 -9.65 3.44 -7.62
CA THR A 37 -8.61 3.93 -8.52
C THR A 37 -7.36 4.29 -7.71
N GLU A 38 -6.24 4.47 -8.39
CA GLU A 38 -4.98 4.87 -7.77
C GLU A 38 -4.99 6.32 -7.28
N ALA A 39 -6.07 7.06 -7.53
CA ALA A 39 -6.20 8.42 -7.01
C ALA A 39 -6.27 8.46 -5.48
N VAL A 40 -6.63 7.34 -4.86
CA VAL A 40 -6.62 7.18 -3.40
C VAL A 40 -5.81 5.93 -3.07
N SER A 41 -4.94 6.04 -2.08
CA SER A 41 -4.20 4.90 -1.56
C SER A 41 -4.05 5.02 -0.05
N PHE A 42 -3.88 3.88 0.60
CA PHE A 42 -3.52 3.85 2.01
C PHE A 42 -2.03 3.55 2.12
N MET A 43 -1.35 4.29 2.97
CA MET A 43 0.09 4.09 3.17
C MET A 43 0.33 3.39 4.49
N VAL A 44 1.13 2.33 4.45
CA VAL A 44 1.63 1.64 5.63
C VAL A 44 3.10 2.00 5.78
N GLU A 45 3.44 2.70 6.86
CA GLU A 45 4.83 3.00 7.17
C GLU A 45 5.40 1.85 7.99
N CYS A 46 6.49 1.26 7.50
CA CYS A 46 7.11 0.08 8.10
C CYS A 46 8.41 0.45 8.80
N ALA A 47 8.67 -0.20 9.92
CA ALA A 47 9.87 0.07 10.71
C ALA A 47 11.11 -0.58 10.11
N ASP A 48 10.96 -1.74 9.46
CA ASP A 48 12.08 -2.55 8.97
C ASP A 48 11.65 -3.41 7.77
N GLN A 49 12.62 -4.16 7.23
CA GLN A 49 12.36 -5.01 6.06
C GLN A 49 11.38 -6.16 6.35
N PRO A 50 11.48 -6.87 7.48
CA PRO A 50 10.50 -7.91 7.79
C PRO A 50 9.06 -7.39 7.79
N GLU A 51 8.82 -6.18 8.26
CA GLU A 51 7.50 -5.56 8.27
C GLU A 51 7.04 -5.22 6.85
N VAL A 52 7.93 -4.68 6.01
CA VAL A 52 7.66 -4.45 4.58
C VAL A 52 7.25 -5.75 3.92
N ASP A 53 8.02 -6.80 4.12
CA ASP A 53 7.76 -8.11 3.52
C ASP A 53 6.41 -8.66 3.96
N HIS A 54 6.10 -8.53 5.24
CA HIS A 54 4.84 -9.01 5.82
C HIS A 54 3.64 -8.35 5.16
N TYR A 55 3.60 -7.02 5.15
CA TYR A 55 2.46 -6.30 4.57
C TYR A 55 2.39 -6.45 3.06
N TRP A 56 3.54 -6.45 2.39
CA TRP A 56 3.58 -6.65 0.95
C TRP A 56 2.97 -7.99 0.54
N ASN A 57 3.42 -9.06 1.20
CA ASN A 57 2.93 -10.40 0.88
C ASN A 57 1.45 -10.57 1.23
N ALA A 58 1.05 -10.09 2.41
CA ALA A 58 -0.34 -10.25 2.86
C ALA A 58 -1.32 -9.46 2.01
N LEU A 59 -1.00 -8.22 1.68
CA LEU A 59 -1.92 -7.34 0.95
C LEU A 59 -1.94 -7.61 -0.55
N SER A 60 -0.83 -8.07 -1.14
CA SER A 60 -0.81 -8.39 -2.57
C SER A 60 -1.40 -9.77 -2.89
N ASP A 61 -1.66 -10.58 -1.86
CA ASP A 61 -2.25 -11.91 -2.06
C ASP A 61 -3.66 -11.79 -2.66
N GLY A 62 -3.83 -12.34 -3.86
CA GLY A 62 -5.07 -12.20 -4.61
C GLY A 62 -5.23 -10.86 -5.33
N GLY A 63 -4.26 -9.96 -5.15
CA GLY A 63 -4.22 -8.67 -5.82
C GLY A 63 -3.08 -8.58 -6.82
N GLU A 64 -2.49 -7.40 -6.96
CA GLU A 64 -1.42 -7.14 -7.92
C GLU A 64 -0.27 -6.35 -7.27
N PRO A 65 0.96 -6.89 -7.25
CA PRO A 65 2.12 -6.07 -6.91
C PRO A 65 2.35 -5.01 -7.98
N GLY A 66 2.73 -3.83 -7.56
CA GLY A 66 3.00 -2.69 -8.44
C GLY A 66 4.41 -2.14 -8.25
N PRO A 67 4.72 -1.00 -8.88
CA PRO A 67 6.05 -0.38 -8.79
C PRO A 67 6.18 0.49 -7.54
N CYS A 68 7.43 0.69 -7.12
CA CYS A 68 7.81 1.70 -6.11
C CYS A 68 7.09 1.57 -4.76
N GLY A 69 6.82 0.35 -4.34
CA GLY A 69 6.13 0.11 -3.07
C GLY A 69 4.61 0.14 -3.17
N TRP A 70 4.07 0.37 -4.34
CA TRP A 70 2.62 0.34 -4.57
C TRP A 70 2.14 -1.08 -4.85
N LEU A 71 0.93 -1.39 -4.40
CA LEU A 71 0.25 -2.62 -4.75
C LEU A 71 -1.26 -2.37 -4.78
N LYS A 72 -1.99 -3.27 -5.39
CA LYS A 72 -3.45 -3.34 -5.26
C LYS A 72 -3.80 -4.60 -4.49
N ASP A 73 -4.72 -4.48 -3.54
CA ASP A 73 -5.20 -5.66 -2.83
C ASP A 73 -6.23 -6.42 -3.69
N ARG A 74 -6.75 -7.52 -3.16
CA ARG A 74 -7.71 -8.36 -3.88
C ARG A 74 -9.00 -7.62 -4.25
N TYR A 75 -9.28 -6.50 -3.61
CA TYR A 75 -10.47 -5.69 -3.88
C TYR A 75 -10.18 -4.52 -4.81
N GLY A 76 -8.93 -4.36 -5.24
CA GLY A 76 -8.51 -3.28 -6.13
C GLY A 76 -8.13 -1.99 -5.42
N LEU A 77 -8.14 -1.96 -4.08
CA LEU A 77 -7.69 -0.80 -3.31
C LEU A 77 -6.18 -0.71 -3.37
N SER A 78 -5.68 0.49 -3.65
CA SER A 78 -4.24 0.74 -3.74
C SER A 78 -3.63 0.98 -2.37
N TRP A 79 -2.44 0.42 -2.17
CA TRP A 79 -1.65 0.55 -0.96
C TRP A 79 -0.22 0.94 -1.32
N GLN A 80 0.41 1.69 -0.44
CA GLN A 80 1.84 1.98 -0.50
C GLN A 80 2.48 1.38 0.74
N ILE A 81 3.42 0.47 0.55
CA ILE A 81 4.13 -0.18 1.64
C ILE A 81 5.53 0.42 1.68
N VAL A 82 5.76 1.29 2.65
CA VAL A 82 6.92 2.20 2.65
C VAL A 82 7.70 2.07 3.95
N PRO A 83 8.97 1.70 3.90
CA PRO A 83 9.80 1.69 5.10
C PRO A 83 10.15 3.11 5.52
N ARG A 84 10.26 3.33 6.83
CA ARG A 84 10.68 4.61 7.38
C ARG A 84 12.03 5.05 6.80
N ALA A 85 12.92 4.10 6.56
CA ALA A 85 14.23 4.36 5.98
C ALA A 85 14.15 5.08 4.63
N LEU A 86 13.13 4.82 3.81
CA LEU A 86 12.97 5.51 2.53
C LEU A 86 12.73 7.00 2.75
N HIS A 87 11.83 7.36 3.66
CA HIS A 87 11.56 8.76 3.96
C HIS A 87 12.81 9.47 4.49
N GLU A 88 13.55 8.80 5.36
CA GLU A 88 14.79 9.34 5.92
C GLU A 88 15.83 9.59 4.84
N LEU A 89 16.03 8.62 3.95
CA LEU A 89 17.02 8.73 2.87
C LEU A 89 16.63 9.78 1.82
N LEU A 90 15.35 9.87 1.48
CA LEU A 90 14.88 10.88 0.52
C LEU A 90 14.92 12.29 1.10
N GLY A 91 14.85 12.41 2.43
CA GLY A 91 14.97 13.68 3.13
C GLY A 91 16.39 14.10 3.46
N ASP A 92 17.39 13.35 3.01
CA ASP A 92 18.79 13.65 3.29
C ASP A 92 19.18 15.01 2.70
N PRO A 93 19.90 15.88 3.44
CA PRO A 93 20.37 17.16 2.91
C PRO A 93 21.27 17.04 1.68
N ASP A 94 21.97 15.92 1.53
CA ASP A 94 22.76 15.62 0.32
C ASP A 94 21.81 15.23 -0.80
N ARG A 95 21.57 16.16 -1.72
CA ARG A 95 20.62 15.95 -2.82
C ARG A 95 21.05 14.90 -3.80
N GLU A 96 22.33 14.75 -4.02
CA GLU A 96 22.84 13.72 -4.93
C GLU A 96 22.56 12.31 -4.37
N LYS A 97 22.77 12.16 -3.06
CA LYS A 97 22.45 10.95 -2.33
C LYS A 97 20.94 10.65 -2.42
N ALA A 98 20.10 11.64 -2.14
CA ALA A 98 18.65 11.49 -2.21
C ALA A 98 18.20 11.10 -3.63
N GLN A 99 18.81 11.68 -4.66
CA GLN A 99 18.49 11.34 -6.05
C GLN A 99 18.90 9.92 -6.41
N ARG A 100 20.03 9.44 -5.91
CA ARG A 100 20.44 8.05 -6.15
C ARG A 100 19.44 7.08 -5.51
N VAL A 101 18.97 7.40 -4.30
CA VAL A 101 17.95 6.60 -3.62
C VAL A 101 16.64 6.61 -4.40
N MET A 102 16.21 7.77 -4.88
CA MET A 102 15.01 7.90 -5.70
C MET A 102 15.11 7.06 -6.97
N GLY A 103 16.26 7.12 -7.64
CA GLY A 103 16.49 6.33 -8.85
C GLY A 103 16.40 4.83 -8.59
N ALA A 104 16.96 4.38 -7.46
CA ALA A 104 16.86 2.97 -7.05
C ALA A 104 15.41 2.57 -6.78
N MET A 105 14.67 3.41 -6.03
CA MET A 105 13.28 3.16 -5.71
C MET A 105 12.43 3.01 -6.97
N LEU A 106 12.67 3.85 -7.98
CA LEU A 106 11.88 3.83 -9.22
C LEU A 106 12.05 2.52 -10.01
N GLN A 107 13.09 1.75 -9.72
CA GLN A 107 13.31 0.45 -10.36
C GLN A 107 12.77 -0.72 -9.54
N MET A 108 12.19 -0.46 -8.37
CA MET A 108 11.72 -1.50 -7.46
C MET A 108 10.24 -1.78 -7.65
N GLY A 109 9.83 -3.02 -7.30
CA GLY A 109 8.46 -3.33 -6.92
C GLY A 109 8.35 -3.17 -5.41
N LYS A 110 8.49 -4.26 -4.66
CA LYS A 110 8.62 -4.18 -3.20
C LYS A 110 9.88 -3.39 -2.84
N ILE A 111 9.76 -2.48 -1.88
CA ILE A 111 10.91 -1.69 -1.44
C ILE A 111 11.90 -2.60 -0.69
N GLU A 112 13.14 -2.54 -1.10
CA GLU A 112 14.25 -3.28 -0.49
C GLU A 112 15.18 -2.28 0.19
N ILE A 113 15.18 -2.26 1.51
CA ILE A 113 15.97 -1.29 2.29
C ILE A 113 17.46 -1.42 1.98
N ALA A 114 17.96 -2.65 1.87
CA ALA A 114 19.38 -2.87 1.57
C ALA A 114 19.80 -2.25 0.23
N GLU A 115 18.93 -2.30 -0.78
CA GLU A 115 19.20 -1.68 -2.08
C GLU A 115 19.17 -0.15 -2.00
N LEU A 116 18.27 0.41 -1.19
CA LEU A 116 18.24 1.86 -0.96
C LEU A 116 19.53 2.32 -0.30
N GLU A 117 20.00 1.59 0.71
CA GLU A 117 21.22 1.91 1.42
C GLU A 117 22.46 1.81 0.51
N ARG A 118 22.51 0.79 -0.34
CA ARG A 118 23.59 0.67 -1.34
C ARG A 118 23.59 1.85 -2.30
N ALA A 119 22.43 2.26 -2.77
CA ALA A 119 22.32 3.41 -3.67
C ALA A 119 22.76 4.70 -2.97
N ALA A 120 22.43 4.84 -1.68
CA ALA A 120 22.82 5.99 -0.87
C ALA A 120 24.34 6.10 -0.73
N GLU A 121 25.03 4.98 -0.62
CA GLU A 121 26.50 4.92 -0.43
C GLU A 121 27.28 4.95 -1.73
N ALA A 122 26.64 4.76 -2.87
CA ALA A 122 27.31 4.74 -4.16
C ALA A 122 27.94 6.12 -4.49
N PRO A 123 29.14 6.14 -5.11
CA PRO A 123 29.75 7.40 -5.51
C PRO A 123 29.02 8.08 -6.67
#